data_7a7e67561eeb4576a6af6fdefe562c7c
#
_entry.id   7a7e67561eeb4576a6af6fdefe562c7c
#
_cell.length_a   1.000
_cell.length_b   1.000
_cell.length_c   1.000
_cell.angle_alpha   90.00
_cell.angle_beta   90.00
_cell.angle_gamma   90.00
#
_symmetry.space_group_name_H-M   'P 1'
#
loop_
_entity.id
_entity.type
_entity.pdbx_description
1 polymer ?
#
loop_
_entity_poly.entity_id
_entity_poly.type
_entity_poly.pdbx_seq_one_letter_code
_entity_poly.pdbx_strand_id
1 'polypeptide(L)'
;MKSLKAYAIAAHFGPTMLITTISFLLAARLWWEGPAYLIAFTVFLGQLLIGWSNDIYDYQDDLKHNRVNKPLVSGQLQIEDLKKATFILLPIALLANLLGPLGLKGGAVYLLGVGCGIAYNFYFKFRITSPLVYFIALAALPASIFYAVDRNPPLWVLATSSLLGVAFHFANVLKDLSADRDSNIGGLPQRLGRRASLVIIAILLVIVLTILLNSPISSTFTSRVI
;
A
#
# COMPACT_ATOMS: atom_id res chain seq x y z
N MET A 1 2.38 4.23 -29.67
CA MET A 1 3.14 4.16 -28.39
C MET A 1 2.14 4.09 -27.26
N LYS A 2 2.14 2.98 -26.51
CA LYS A 2 1.30 2.84 -25.31
C LYS A 2 1.77 3.87 -24.31
N SER A 3 0.88 4.71 -23.81
CA SER A 3 1.24 5.85 -22.97
C SER A 3 1.69 5.37 -21.57
N LEU A 4 2.92 5.70 -21.16
CA LEU A 4 3.39 5.53 -19.77
C LEU A 4 2.39 6.08 -18.74
N LYS A 5 1.67 7.13 -19.13
CA LYS A 5 0.58 7.70 -18.33
C LYS A 5 -0.53 6.68 -18.04
N ALA A 6 -0.89 5.81 -19.00
CA ALA A 6 -1.92 4.79 -18.79
C ALA A 6 -1.47 3.75 -17.75
N TYR A 7 -0.21 3.30 -17.79
CA TYR A 7 0.35 2.40 -16.77
C TYR A 7 0.41 3.04 -15.39
N ALA A 8 0.76 4.33 -15.32
CA ALA A 8 0.77 5.07 -14.05
C ALA A 8 -0.64 5.22 -13.46
N ILE A 9 -1.65 5.50 -14.27
CA ILE A 9 -3.05 5.56 -13.82
C ILE A 9 -3.51 4.18 -13.33
N ALA A 10 -3.22 3.10 -14.08
CA ALA A 10 -3.52 1.72 -13.69
C ALA A 10 -2.83 1.29 -12.39
N ALA A 11 -1.68 1.90 -12.06
CA ALA A 11 -0.98 1.68 -10.79
C ALA A 11 -1.57 2.47 -9.61
N HIS A 12 -2.68 3.19 -9.79
CA HIS A 12 -3.22 4.09 -8.76
C HIS A 12 -2.16 5.09 -8.28
N PHE A 13 -1.65 5.93 -9.19
CA PHE A 13 -0.46 6.76 -9.02
C PHE A 13 -0.38 7.52 -7.69
N GLY A 14 -1.50 8.10 -7.21
CA GLY A 14 -1.52 8.84 -5.94
C GLY A 14 -1.10 8.00 -4.73
N PRO A 15 -1.81 6.93 -4.39
CA PRO A 15 -1.42 5.98 -3.32
C PRO A 15 -0.01 5.40 -3.51
N THR A 16 0.35 5.03 -4.74
CA THR A 16 1.67 4.50 -5.08
C THR A 16 2.78 5.49 -4.71
N MET A 17 2.64 6.75 -5.12
CA MET A 17 3.63 7.79 -4.82
C MET A 17 3.65 8.14 -3.33
N LEU A 18 2.50 8.15 -2.66
CA LEU A 18 2.43 8.40 -1.22
C LEU A 18 3.26 7.37 -0.44
N ILE A 19 3.03 6.08 -0.67
CA ILE A 19 3.76 5.01 0.02
C ILE A 19 5.26 5.02 -0.33
N THR A 20 5.59 5.26 -1.60
CA THR A 20 6.98 5.40 -2.05
C THR A 20 7.69 6.57 -1.36
N THR A 21 7.03 7.73 -1.26
CA THR A 21 7.59 8.92 -0.60
C THR A 21 7.77 8.69 0.91
N ILE A 22 6.78 8.08 1.58
CA ILE A 22 6.90 7.74 3.00
C ILE A 22 8.07 6.78 3.22
N SER A 23 8.26 5.77 2.36
CA SER A 23 9.38 4.84 2.49
C SER A 23 10.72 5.53 2.30
N PHE A 24 10.84 6.47 1.34
CA PHE A 24 12.03 7.29 1.16
C PHE A 24 12.36 8.09 2.42
N LEU A 25 11.38 8.87 2.91
CA LEU A 25 11.59 9.73 4.08
C LEU A 25 11.98 8.93 5.33
N LEU A 26 11.34 7.79 5.53
CA LEU A 26 11.65 6.90 6.66
C LEU A 26 13.04 6.29 6.54
N ALA A 27 13.41 5.82 5.35
CA ALA A 27 14.73 5.23 5.10
C ALA A 27 15.84 6.29 5.19
N ALA A 28 15.64 7.48 4.64
CA ALA A 28 16.59 8.59 4.74
C ALA A 28 16.81 9.00 6.20
N ARG A 29 15.76 8.94 7.02
CA ARG A 29 15.83 9.28 8.45
C ARG A 29 16.51 8.21 9.31
N LEU A 30 16.36 6.93 8.95
CA LEU A 30 16.94 5.79 9.68
C LEU A 30 18.35 5.42 9.22
N TRP A 31 18.66 5.74 8.00
CA TRP A 31 19.95 5.44 7.38
C TRP A 31 20.55 6.73 6.81
N TRP A 32 20.51 6.89 5.47
CA TRP A 32 20.88 8.10 4.73
C TRP A 32 20.27 8.06 3.32
N GLU A 33 20.39 9.14 2.56
CA GLU A 33 19.64 9.31 1.30
C GLU A 33 20.02 8.30 0.21
N GLY A 34 21.26 7.83 0.15
CA GLY A 34 21.72 6.90 -0.89
C GLY A 34 20.89 5.60 -0.91
N PRO A 35 20.90 4.77 0.16
CA PRO A 35 20.02 3.60 0.24
C PRO A 35 18.55 3.94 0.19
N ALA A 36 18.12 5.12 0.68
CA ALA A 36 16.72 5.52 0.70
C ALA A 36 16.13 5.62 -0.72
N TYR A 37 16.88 6.12 -1.71
CA TYR A 37 16.43 6.11 -3.11
C TYR A 37 16.19 4.71 -3.65
N LEU A 38 17.09 3.77 -3.34
CA LEU A 38 16.94 2.38 -3.78
C LEU A 38 15.79 1.67 -3.06
N ILE A 39 15.62 1.92 -1.75
CA ILE A 39 14.47 1.40 -0.98
C ILE A 39 13.17 1.94 -1.56
N ALA A 40 13.08 3.24 -1.81
CA ALA A 40 11.90 3.84 -2.42
C ALA A 40 11.61 3.24 -3.80
N PHE A 41 12.63 2.99 -4.62
CA PHE A 41 12.48 2.34 -5.91
C PHE A 41 11.94 0.91 -5.77
N THR A 42 12.49 0.09 -4.88
CA THR A 42 12.01 -1.29 -4.66
C THR A 42 10.58 -1.31 -4.10
N VAL A 43 10.25 -0.38 -3.21
CA VAL A 43 8.88 -0.18 -2.72
C VAL A 43 7.95 0.22 -3.86
N PHE A 44 8.37 1.15 -4.72
CA PHE A 44 7.59 1.56 -5.89
C PHE A 44 7.23 0.37 -6.79
N LEU A 45 8.18 -0.55 -7.06
CA LEU A 45 7.90 -1.75 -7.85
C LEU A 45 6.80 -2.63 -7.20
N GLY A 46 6.83 -2.78 -5.88
CA GLY A 46 5.77 -3.50 -5.15
C GLY A 46 4.41 -2.81 -5.23
N GLN A 47 4.38 -1.47 -5.17
CA GLN A 47 3.13 -0.70 -5.30
C GLN A 47 2.54 -0.81 -6.72
N LEU A 48 3.39 -0.86 -7.77
CA LEU A 48 2.93 -1.12 -9.13
C LEU A 48 2.21 -2.49 -9.23
N LEU A 49 2.76 -3.54 -8.62
CA LEU A 49 2.12 -4.87 -8.60
C LEU A 49 0.75 -4.85 -7.92
N ILE A 50 0.61 -4.13 -6.81
CA ILE A 50 -0.68 -3.99 -6.11
C ILE A 50 -1.69 -3.26 -7.00
N GLY A 51 -1.32 -2.12 -7.58
CA GLY A 51 -2.22 -1.32 -8.42
C GLY A 51 -2.62 -2.06 -9.71
N TRP A 52 -1.65 -2.63 -10.42
CA TRP A 52 -1.92 -3.36 -11.66
C TRP A 52 -2.76 -4.62 -11.42
N SER A 53 -2.50 -5.35 -10.33
CA SER A 53 -3.35 -6.49 -9.96
C SER A 53 -4.80 -6.09 -9.66
N ASN A 54 -5.01 -4.91 -9.07
CA ASN A 54 -6.34 -4.37 -8.84
C ASN A 54 -7.07 -4.11 -10.18
N ASP A 55 -6.45 -3.33 -11.08
CA ASP A 55 -7.07 -2.99 -12.36
C ASP A 55 -7.30 -4.23 -13.26
N ILE A 56 -6.39 -5.22 -13.22
CA ILE A 56 -6.60 -6.49 -13.94
C ILE A 56 -7.81 -7.25 -13.38
N TYR A 57 -7.93 -7.34 -12.05
CA TYR A 57 -9.01 -8.08 -11.40
C TYR A 57 -10.36 -7.39 -11.61
N ASP A 58 -10.41 -6.06 -11.48
CA ASP A 58 -11.64 -5.29 -11.55
C ASP A 58 -12.11 -5.02 -12.98
N TYR A 59 -11.32 -5.37 -14.01
CA TYR A 59 -11.57 -5.00 -15.40
C TYR A 59 -12.98 -5.30 -15.89
N GLN A 60 -13.52 -6.50 -15.60
CA GLN A 60 -14.87 -6.88 -16.05
C GLN A 60 -15.97 -6.07 -15.32
N ASP A 61 -15.77 -5.79 -14.03
CA ASP A 61 -16.69 -4.96 -13.26
C ASP A 61 -16.63 -3.50 -13.70
N ASP A 62 -15.42 -2.99 -13.95
CA ASP A 62 -15.19 -1.63 -14.46
C ASP A 62 -15.81 -1.43 -15.83
N LEU A 63 -15.74 -2.42 -16.73
CA LEU A 63 -16.45 -2.40 -18.03
C LEU A 63 -17.95 -2.36 -17.85
N LYS A 64 -18.52 -3.23 -17.02
CA LYS A 64 -19.95 -3.31 -16.73
C LYS A 64 -20.51 -1.97 -16.22
N HIS A 65 -19.74 -1.25 -15.41
CA HIS A 65 -20.13 0.04 -14.83
C HIS A 65 -19.64 1.24 -15.63
N ASN A 66 -19.08 1.02 -16.84
CA ASN A 66 -18.60 2.06 -17.75
C ASN A 66 -17.67 3.09 -17.09
N ARG A 67 -16.68 2.60 -16.30
CA ARG A 67 -15.69 3.44 -15.59
C ARG A 67 -14.61 3.97 -16.55
N VAL A 68 -15.01 4.87 -17.46
CA VAL A 68 -14.16 5.40 -18.54
C VAL A 68 -12.89 6.13 -18.09
N ASN A 69 -12.77 6.51 -16.83
CA ASN A 69 -11.56 7.05 -16.25
C ASN A 69 -10.45 5.99 -16.05
N LYS A 70 -10.79 4.71 -16.16
CA LYS A 70 -9.84 3.59 -16.09
C LYS A 70 -9.21 3.34 -17.46
N PRO A 71 -7.86 3.22 -17.57
CA PRO A 71 -7.17 3.03 -18.85
C PRO A 71 -7.59 1.77 -19.62
N LEU A 72 -7.92 0.69 -18.91
CA LEU A 72 -8.40 -0.55 -19.51
C LEU A 72 -9.80 -0.38 -20.13
N VAL A 73 -10.68 0.36 -19.47
CA VAL A 73 -12.05 0.61 -19.96
C VAL A 73 -12.06 1.59 -21.13
N SER A 74 -11.25 2.65 -21.06
CA SER A 74 -11.14 3.65 -22.13
C SER A 74 -10.34 3.18 -23.36
N GLY A 75 -9.76 1.97 -23.32
CA GLY A 75 -8.96 1.43 -24.41
C GLY A 75 -7.55 2.05 -24.55
N GLN A 76 -7.12 2.92 -23.61
CA GLN A 76 -5.77 3.48 -23.59
C GLN A 76 -4.70 2.43 -23.31
N LEU A 77 -5.08 1.33 -22.64
CA LEU A 77 -4.23 0.19 -22.31
C LEU A 77 -5.00 -1.11 -22.55
N GLN A 78 -4.35 -2.08 -23.18
CA GLN A 78 -4.93 -3.42 -23.35
C GLN A 78 -4.67 -4.26 -22.11
N ILE A 79 -5.63 -5.11 -21.72
CA ILE A 79 -5.49 -5.96 -20.52
C ILE A 79 -4.34 -6.96 -20.67
N GLU A 80 -4.11 -7.48 -21.86
CA GLU A 80 -3.01 -8.40 -22.17
C GLU A 80 -1.65 -7.75 -21.98
N ASP A 81 -1.52 -6.44 -22.30
CA ASP A 81 -0.30 -5.70 -22.09
C ASP A 81 -0.03 -5.44 -20.61
N LEU A 82 -1.07 -5.14 -19.84
CA LEU A 82 -0.94 -4.95 -18.40
C LEU A 82 -0.59 -6.26 -17.68
N LYS A 83 -1.23 -7.38 -18.07
CA LYS A 83 -0.87 -8.73 -17.58
C LYS A 83 0.59 -9.06 -17.89
N LYS A 84 1.03 -8.80 -19.13
CA LYS A 84 2.41 -9.03 -19.55
C LYS A 84 3.42 -8.19 -18.75
N ALA A 85 3.11 -6.89 -18.57
CA ALA A 85 3.92 -6.00 -17.75
C ALA A 85 3.99 -6.48 -16.29
N THR A 86 2.86 -6.89 -15.71
CA THR A 86 2.79 -7.44 -14.34
C THR A 86 3.62 -8.72 -14.21
N PHE A 87 3.52 -9.63 -15.18
CA PHE A 87 4.29 -10.88 -15.20
C PHE A 87 5.80 -10.63 -15.29
N ILE A 88 6.24 -9.64 -16.07
CA ILE A 88 7.65 -9.26 -16.18
C ILE A 88 8.12 -8.55 -14.91
N LEU A 89 7.28 -7.67 -14.34
CA LEU A 89 7.62 -6.92 -13.13
C LEU A 89 7.75 -7.79 -11.88
N LEU A 90 6.96 -8.85 -11.80
CA LEU A 90 6.91 -9.71 -10.61
C LEU A 90 8.29 -10.24 -10.18
N PRO A 91 9.06 -10.95 -11.02
CA PRO A 91 10.38 -11.43 -10.63
C PRO A 91 11.36 -10.27 -10.36
N ILE A 92 11.26 -9.16 -11.10
CA ILE A 92 12.10 -7.98 -10.88
C ILE A 92 11.84 -7.40 -9.49
N ALA A 93 10.57 -7.23 -9.11
CA ALA A 93 10.19 -6.72 -7.79
C ALA A 93 10.61 -7.69 -6.67
N LEU A 94 10.45 -9.00 -6.85
CA LEU A 94 10.91 -10.00 -5.89
C LEU A 94 12.42 -9.90 -5.67
N LEU A 95 13.21 -9.94 -6.74
CA LEU A 95 14.67 -9.87 -6.65
C LEU A 95 15.15 -8.52 -6.08
N ALA A 96 14.58 -7.40 -6.55
CA ALA A 96 14.95 -6.08 -6.07
C ALA A 96 14.67 -5.90 -4.56
N ASN A 97 13.58 -6.47 -4.05
CA ASN A 97 13.25 -6.38 -2.63
C ASN A 97 14.08 -7.34 -1.76
N LEU A 98 14.41 -8.53 -2.24
CA LEU A 98 15.16 -9.52 -1.46
C LEU A 98 16.68 -9.30 -1.53
N LEU A 99 17.19 -8.84 -2.66
CA LEU A 99 18.64 -8.68 -2.90
C LEU A 99 19.08 -7.22 -2.87
N GLY A 100 18.15 -6.29 -2.79
CA GLY A 100 18.40 -4.85 -2.66
C GLY A 100 18.67 -4.42 -1.21
N PRO A 101 18.63 -3.10 -0.93
CA PRO A 101 18.97 -2.55 0.38
C PRO A 101 18.09 -3.01 1.54
N LEU A 102 16.88 -3.51 1.28
CA LEU A 102 16.04 -4.09 2.33
C LEU A 102 16.60 -5.39 2.88
N GLY A 103 17.45 -6.08 2.12
CA GLY A 103 17.99 -7.40 2.47
C GLY A 103 16.92 -8.49 2.56
N LEU A 104 17.31 -9.72 2.82
CA LEU A 104 16.38 -10.85 2.83
C LEU A 104 15.26 -10.68 3.86
N LYS A 105 15.59 -10.26 5.09
CA LYS A 105 14.61 -10.11 6.17
C LYS A 105 13.65 -8.93 5.92
N GLY A 106 14.19 -7.75 5.63
CA GLY A 106 13.38 -6.57 5.34
C GLY A 106 12.56 -6.75 4.07
N GLY A 107 13.17 -7.27 3.01
CA GLY A 107 12.51 -7.56 1.74
C GLY A 107 11.36 -8.56 1.88
N ALA A 108 11.55 -9.66 2.61
CA ALA A 108 10.49 -10.65 2.87
C ALA A 108 9.32 -10.02 3.64
N VAL A 109 9.60 -9.19 4.63
CA VAL A 109 8.56 -8.47 5.39
C VAL A 109 7.81 -7.47 4.50
N TYR A 110 8.52 -6.72 3.64
CA TYR A 110 7.85 -5.83 2.70
C TYR A 110 6.99 -6.61 1.69
N LEU A 111 7.49 -7.70 1.14
CA LEU A 111 6.76 -8.55 0.20
C LEU A 111 5.52 -9.21 0.84
N LEU A 112 5.54 -9.49 2.15
CA LEU A 112 4.33 -9.85 2.89
C LEU A 112 3.28 -8.73 2.82
N GLY A 113 3.68 -7.48 2.99
CA GLY A 113 2.79 -6.32 2.83
C GLY A 113 2.23 -6.19 1.40
N VAL A 114 3.06 -6.40 0.37
CA VAL A 114 2.62 -6.45 -1.03
C VAL A 114 1.62 -7.59 -1.24
N GLY A 115 1.90 -8.77 -0.71
CA GLY A 115 0.99 -9.93 -0.74
C GLY A 115 -0.36 -9.63 -0.09
N CYS A 116 -0.38 -8.91 1.04
CA CYS A 116 -1.61 -8.44 1.67
C CYS A 116 -2.40 -7.49 0.74
N GLY A 117 -1.73 -6.54 0.07
CA GLY A 117 -2.37 -5.64 -0.88
C GLY A 117 -2.98 -6.38 -2.07
N ILE A 118 -2.25 -7.34 -2.63
CA ILE A 118 -2.75 -8.20 -3.71
C ILE A 118 -3.93 -9.07 -3.21
N ALA A 119 -3.79 -9.71 -2.04
CA ALA A 119 -4.86 -10.52 -1.45
C ALA A 119 -6.13 -9.69 -1.14
N TYR A 120 -5.97 -8.42 -0.77
CA TYR A 120 -7.10 -7.50 -0.67
C TYR A 120 -7.87 -7.41 -1.97
N ASN A 121 -7.21 -7.21 -3.10
CA ASN A 121 -7.85 -7.05 -4.40
C ASN A 121 -8.66 -8.27 -4.81
N PHE A 122 -8.17 -9.48 -4.54
CA PHE A 122 -8.81 -10.73 -4.97
C PHE A 122 -9.83 -11.28 -3.98
N TYR A 123 -9.67 -11.02 -2.68
CA TYR A 123 -10.44 -11.71 -1.65
C TYR A 123 -10.97 -10.80 -0.54
N PHE A 124 -10.08 -10.04 0.14
CA PHE A 124 -10.45 -9.38 1.39
C PHE A 124 -11.38 -8.19 1.21
N LYS A 125 -11.41 -7.54 0.03
CA LYS A 125 -12.34 -6.43 -0.22
C LYS A 125 -13.82 -6.83 -0.13
N PHE A 126 -14.11 -8.13 -0.25
CA PHE A 126 -15.45 -8.70 -0.10
C PHE A 126 -15.77 -9.17 1.33
N ARG A 127 -14.82 -9.09 2.26
CA ARG A 127 -14.90 -9.70 3.58
C ARG A 127 -14.88 -8.67 4.72
N ILE A 128 -15.53 -9.01 5.83
CA ILE A 128 -15.50 -8.21 7.06
C ILE A 128 -14.06 -8.03 7.60
N THR A 129 -13.16 -8.95 7.25
CA THR A 129 -11.75 -8.90 7.61
C THR A 129 -10.91 -7.97 6.72
N SER A 130 -11.55 -7.19 5.83
CA SER A 130 -10.86 -6.26 4.94
C SER A 130 -9.87 -5.29 5.62
N PRO A 131 -10.10 -4.78 6.85
CA PRO A 131 -9.12 -3.92 7.51
C PRO A 131 -7.85 -4.63 7.97
N LEU A 132 -7.90 -5.97 8.19
CA LEU A 132 -6.78 -6.74 8.72
C LEU A 132 -5.58 -6.72 7.77
N VAL A 133 -5.82 -6.82 6.47
CA VAL A 133 -4.72 -6.80 5.49
C VAL A 133 -4.06 -5.42 5.40
N TYR A 134 -4.82 -4.33 5.60
CA TYR A 134 -4.25 -2.99 5.71
C TYR A 134 -3.46 -2.80 7.01
N PHE A 135 -3.96 -3.36 8.11
CA PHE A 135 -3.25 -3.37 9.38
C PHE A 135 -1.87 -4.03 9.24
N ILE A 136 -1.79 -5.21 8.61
CA ILE A 136 -0.53 -5.95 8.40
C ILE A 136 0.35 -5.23 7.37
N ALA A 137 -0.19 -4.83 6.22
CA ALA A 137 0.58 -4.23 5.15
C ALA A 137 1.25 -2.93 5.57
N LEU A 138 0.53 -2.07 6.33
CA LEU A 138 1.09 -0.79 6.77
C LEU A 138 2.09 -0.94 7.93
N ALA A 139 1.99 -2.00 8.76
CA ALA A 139 3.04 -2.35 9.71
C ALA A 139 4.30 -2.90 9.03
N ALA A 140 4.13 -3.70 7.97
CA ALA A 140 5.22 -4.31 7.23
C ALA A 140 6.16 -3.27 6.58
N LEU A 141 5.63 -2.13 6.14
CA LEU A 141 6.44 -1.08 5.51
C LEU A 141 7.55 -0.53 6.44
N PRO A 142 7.25 0.08 7.61
CA PRO A 142 8.32 0.54 8.49
C PRO A 142 9.14 -0.62 9.05
N ALA A 143 8.53 -1.77 9.35
CA ALA A 143 9.27 -2.93 9.84
C ALA A 143 10.37 -3.36 8.87
N SER A 144 10.09 -3.39 7.57
CA SER A 144 11.06 -3.76 6.54
C SER A 144 12.27 -2.81 6.53
N ILE A 145 12.03 -1.51 6.69
CA ILE A 145 13.09 -0.48 6.67
C ILE A 145 13.93 -0.53 7.98
N PHE A 146 13.29 -0.77 9.13
CA PHE A 146 14.03 -0.99 10.37
C PHE A 146 14.96 -2.22 10.28
N TYR A 147 14.47 -3.32 9.68
CA TYR A 147 15.31 -4.52 9.47
C TYR A 147 16.42 -4.29 8.47
N ALA A 148 16.27 -3.40 7.49
CA ALA A 148 17.33 -3.04 6.56
C ALA A 148 18.54 -2.39 7.22
N VAL A 149 18.35 -1.79 8.39
CA VAL A 149 19.42 -1.18 9.21
C VAL A 149 19.72 -1.98 10.49
N ASP A 150 19.42 -3.28 10.48
CA ASP A 150 19.64 -4.21 11.59
C ASP A 150 19.04 -3.75 12.92
N ARG A 151 17.89 -3.05 12.86
CA ARG A 151 17.14 -2.60 14.04
C ARG A 151 15.80 -3.31 14.13
N ASN A 152 15.37 -3.61 15.36
CA ASN A 152 14.00 -4.03 15.59
C ASN A 152 13.05 -2.82 15.54
N PRO A 153 11.93 -2.91 14.80
CA PRO A 153 10.96 -1.84 14.78
C PRO A 153 10.31 -1.67 16.16
N PRO A 154 10.27 -0.45 16.72
CA PRO A 154 9.58 -0.21 17.98
C PRO A 154 8.07 -0.50 17.87
N LEU A 155 7.48 -1.04 18.92
CA LEU A 155 6.04 -1.39 18.93
C LEU A 155 5.15 -0.19 18.63
N TRP A 156 5.51 1.00 19.09
CA TRP A 156 4.74 2.20 18.82
C TRP A 156 4.73 2.58 17.33
N VAL A 157 5.84 2.34 16.61
CA VAL A 157 5.91 2.54 15.14
C VAL A 157 4.98 1.57 14.44
N LEU A 158 5.02 0.29 14.82
CA LEU A 158 4.16 -0.74 14.25
C LEU A 158 2.68 -0.45 14.54
N ALA A 159 2.34 -0.13 15.80
CA ALA A 159 0.98 0.19 16.19
C ALA A 159 0.43 1.42 15.44
N THR A 160 1.22 2.49 15.37
CA THR A 160 0.84 3.72 14.66
C THR A 160 0.59 3.45 13.17
N SER A 161 1.53 2.79 12.50
CA SER A 161 1.38 2.50 11.06
C SER A 161 0.24 1.53 10.77
N SER A 162 0.02 0.50 11.61
CA SER A 162 -1.13 -0.40 11.49
C SER A 162 -2.46 0.34 11.62
N LEU A 163 -2.60 1.17 12.64
CA LEU A 163 -3.84 1.94 12.88
C LEU A 163 -4.09 2.97 11.78
N LEU A 164 -3.05 3.64 11.29
CA LEU A 164 -3.13 4.52 10.12
C LEU A 164 -3.53 3.74 8.87
N GLY A 165 -3.04 2.51 8.70
CA GLY A 165 -3.44 1.63 7.60
C GLY A 165 -4.93 1.33 7.63
N VAL A 166 -5.49 0.98 8.80
CA VAL A 166 -6.92 0.77 8.97
C VAL A 166 -7.70 2.06 8.71
N ALA A 167 -7.27 3.19 9.25
CA ALA A 167 -7.94 4.48 9.03
C ALA A 167 -7.93 4.85 7.53
N PHE A 168 -6.79 4.64 6.84
CA PHE A 168 -6.66 4.86 5.41
C PHE A 168 -7.59 3.95 4.60
N HIS A 169 -7.72 2.67 4.97
CA HIS A 169 -8.67 1.75 4.33
C HIS A 169 -10.10 2.29 4.44
N PHE A 170 -10.55 2.64 5.65
CA PHE A 170 -11.87 3.22 5.85
C PHE A 170 -12.08 4.50 5.04
N ALA A 171 -11.12 5.42 5.05
CA ALA A 171 -11.19 6.68 4.31
C ALA A 171 -11.24 6.45 2.79
N ASN A 172 -10.47 5.48 2.29
CA ASN A 172 -10.44 5.15 0.86
C ASN A 172 -11.78 4.61 0.38
N VAL A 173 -12.43 3.75 1.18
CA VAL A 173 -13.74 3.18 0.84
C VAL A 173 -14.86 4.24 0.87
N LEU A 174 -14.76 5.24 1.74
CA LEU A 174 -15.82 6.25 1.90
C LEU A 174 -16.16 7.01 0.62
N LYS A 175 -15.22 7.21 -0.28
CA LYS A 175 -15.42 7.90 -1.56
C LYS A 175 -16.15 7.03 -2.59
N ASP A 176 -16.06 5.70 -2.45
CA ASP A 176 -16.54 4.74 -3.43
C ASP A 176 -17.77 3.93 -2.94
N LEU A 177 -18.34 4.26 -1.75
CA LEU A 177 -19.40 3.47 -1.09
C LEU A 177 -20.61 3.16 -1.96
N SER A 178 -21.05 4.08 -2.84
CA SER A 178 -22.17 3.86 -3.74
C SER A 178 -21.81 2.88 -4.85
N ALA A 179 -20.67 3.09 -5.50
CA ALA A 179 -20.16 2.22 -6.55
C ALA A 179 -19.83 0.81 -6.03
N ASP A 180 -19.33 0.71 -4.81
CA ASP A 180 -19.02 -0.56 -4.15
C ASP A 180 -20.28 -1.41 -3.89
N ARG A 181 -21.41 -0.76 -3.58
CA ARG A 181 -22.70 -1.47 -3.42
C ARG A 181 -23.16 -2.09 -4.73
N ASP A 182 -23.04 -1.37 -5.84
CA ASP A 182 -23.43 -1.84 -7.16
C ASP A 182 -22.55 -3.03 -7.62
N SER A 183 -21.30 -3.06 -7.17
CA SER A 183 -20.33 -4.13 -7.43
C SER A 183 -20.35 -5.27 -6.40
N ASN A 184 -21.31 -5.30 -5.45
CA ASN A 184 -21.39 -6.27 -4.35
C ASN A 184 -20.11 -6.37 -3.50
N ILE A 185 -19.34 -5.29 -3.39
CA ILE A 185 -18.17 -5.21 -2.51
C ILE A 185 -18.67 -5.04 -1.08
N GLY A 186 -18.38 -6.03 -0.20
CA GLY A 186 -18.96 -6.14 1.13
C GLY A 186 -17.93 -6.17 2.27
N GLY A 187 -16.87 -5.38 2.17
CA GLY A 187 -15.90 -5.19 3.25
C GLY A 187 -16.51 -4.54 4.49
N LEU A 188 -15.75 -4.47 5.58
CA LEU A 188 -16.24 -3.90 6.83
C LEU A 188 -16.75 -2.46 6.70
N PRO A 189 -16.01 -1.51 6.05
CA PRO A 189 -16.50 -0.15 5.90
C PRO A 189 -17.82 -0.05 5.13
N GLN A 190 -17.99 -0.85 4.07
CA GLN A 190 -19.22 -0.89 3.27
C GLN A 190 -20.43 -1.35 4.10
N ARG A 191 -20.22 -2.33 5.00
CA ARG A 191 -21.27 -2.86 5.89
C ARG A 191 -21.66 -1.87 6.99
N LEU A 192 -20.68 -1.16 7.55
CA LEU A 192 -20.91 -0.18 8.61
C LEU A 192 -21.49 1.14 8.08
N GLY A 193 -21.16 1.48 6.81
CA GLY A 193 -21.61 2.71 6.17
C GLY A 193 -20.83 3.95 6.62
N ARG A 194 -21.22 5.11 6.04
CA ARG A 194 -20.47 6.35 6.14
C ARG A 194 -20.27 6.87 7.58
N ARG A 195 -21.35 6.93 8.37
CA ARG A 195 -21.29 7.53 9.72
C ARG A 195 -20.37 6.75 10.64
N ALA A 196 -20.56 5.43 10.72
CA ALA A 196 -19.73 4.57 11.56
C ALA A 196 -18.27 4.57 11.11
N SER A 197 -18.01 4.56 9.81
CA SER A 197 -16.65 4.65 9.26
C SER A 197 -15.95 5.95 9.65
N LEU A 198 -16.63 7.10 9.61
CA LEU A 198 -16.06 8.38 10.05
C LEU A 198 -15.74 8.38 11.55
N VAL A 199 -16.60 7.81 12.39
CA VAL A 199 -16.36 7.68 13.83
C VAL A 199 -15.14 6.79 14.09
N ILE A 200 -15.04 5.65 13.40
CA ILE A 200 -13.88 4.76 13.53
C ILE A 200 -12.59 5.47 13.11
N ILE A 201 -12.59 6.16 11.99
CA ILE A 201 -11.42 6.97 11.55
C ILE A 201 -11.02 7.96 12.65
N ALA A 202 -11.98 8.72 13.19
CA ALA A 202 -11.70 9.71 14.23
C ALA A 202 -11.10 9.07 15.49
N ILE A 203 -11.66 7.95 15.96
CA ILE A 203 -11.13 7.20 17.11
C ILE A 203 -9.70 6.72 16.83
N LEU A 204 -9.45 6.11 15.66
CA LEU A 204 -8.12 5.63 15.28
C LEU A 204 -7.09 6.77 15.24
N LEU A 205 -7.45 7.92 14.69
CA LEU A 205 -6.57 9.09 14.65
C LEU A 205 -6.27 9.65 16.04
N VAL A 206 -7.25 9.68 16.96
CA VAL A 206 -7.03 10.06 18.36
C VAL A 206 -6.05 9.11 19.04
N ILE A 207 -6.23 7.79 18.85
CA ILE A 207 -5.32 6.78 19.41
C ILE A 207 -3.91 6.97 18.84
N VAL A 208 -3.77 7.15 17.52
CA VAL A 208 -2.49 7.42 16.86
C VAL A 208 -1.82 8.66 17.45
N LEU A 209 -2.56 9.76 17.58
CA LEU A 209 -2.03 11.00 18.16
C LEU A 209 -1.55 10.76 19.60
N THR A 210 -2.33 10.06 20.42
CA THR A 210 -1.95 9.73 21.80
C THR A 210 -0.68 8.89 21.85
N ILE A 211 -0.52 7.89 20.97
CA ILE A 211 0.70 7.10 20.86
C ILE A 211 1.88 8.00 20.50
N LEU A 212 1.73 8.85 19.48
CA LEU A 212 2.81 9.73 19.01
C LEU A 212 3.27 10.72 20.08
N LEU A 213 2.33 11.32 20.83
CA LEU A 213 2.65 12.28 21.91
C LEU A 213 3.42 11.65 23.06
N ASN A 214 3.26 10.33 23.27
CA ASN A 214 3.92 9.58 24.36
C ASN A 214 5.11 8.72 23.88
N SER A 215 5.49 8.85 22.61
CA SER A 215 6.54 8.01 22.02
C SER A 215 7.88 8.71 21.93
N PRO A 216 9.01 7.98 22.06
CA PRO A 216 10.37 8.54 22.00
C PRO A 216 10.79 8.79 20.54
N ILE A 217 10.10 9.68 19.82
CA ILE A 217 10.28 9.91 18.38
C ILE A 217 11.73 10.31 18.05
N SER A 218 12.27 11.30 18.78
CA SER A 218 13.62 11.83 18.50
C SER A 218 14.71 10.77 18.62
N SER A 219 14.67 9.95 19.66
CA SER A 219 15.67 8.89 19.87
C SER A 219 15.49 7.69 18.94
N THR A 220 14.24 7.43 18.49
CA THR A 220 13.95 6.33 17.58
C THR A 220 14.53 6.57 16.19
N PHE A 221 14.44 7.82 15.69
CA PHE A 221 14.85 8.18 14.33
C PHE A 221 16.21 8.89 14.28
N THR A 222 17.05 8.72 15.29
CA THR A 222 18.45 9.17 15.21
C THR A 222 19.19 8.26 14.23
N SER A 223 19.69 8.83 13.13
CA SER A 223 20.58 8.12 12.22
C SER A 223 21.84 7.74 12.97
N ARG A 224 22.23 6.48 12.92
CA ARG A 224 23.61 6.10 13.21
C ARG A 224 24.42 6.46 11.98
N VAL A 225 24.89 7.70 11.90
CA VAL A 225 26.00 8.01 11.01
C VAL A 225 27.19 7.24 11.57
N ILE A 226 27.58 6.16 10.88
CA ILE A 226 28.86 5.47 11.08
C ILE A 226 29.90 6.22 10.28
#